data_85fbccd4d0e9a30f5321ddcc77ba0b94
#
_entry.id   85fbccd4d0e9a30f5321ddcc77ba0b94
#
_cell.length_a   1.000
_cell.length_b   1.000
_cell.length_c   1.000
_cell.angle_alpha   90.00
_cell.angle_beta   90.00
_cell.angle_gamma   90.00
#
_symmetry.space_group_name_H-M   'P 1'
#
loop_
_entity.id
_entity.type
_entity.pdbx_description
1 polymer ?
#
loop_
_entity_poly.entity_id
_entity_poly.type
_entity_poly.pdbx_seq_one_letter_code
_entity_poly.pdbx_strand_id
1 'polypeptide(L)'
;GKVREGDPVIAMSGIANPVPLLENLRKRFDVVAELTFDDHHTYRLSDMRRLEALFAAYPDAVVLTTEKDAVKLTNRKKVPEAVQQRLYYVPIHVSFVADSESEFLRQLELYVRTNQKYSLLHPE
;
A
#
# COMPACT_ATOMS: atom_id res chain seq x y z
N GLY A 1 4.19 7.65 10.62
CA GLY A 1 5.56 7.40 10.42
C GLY A 1 5.96 7.20 8.98
N LYS A 2 7.20 6.98 8.80
CA LYS A 2 7.76 6.74 7.48
C LYS A 2 7.89 5.27 7.20
N VAL A 3 7.71 4.90 5.95
CA VAL A 3 8.02 3.56 5.48
C VAL A 3 9.50 3.53 5.13
N ARG A 4 10.22 2.56 5.67
CA ARG A 4 11.67 2.44 5.48
C ARG A 4 12.02 1.13 4.83
N GLU A 5 13.17 1.10 4.19
CA GLU A 5 13.69 -0.13 3.61
C GLU A 5 13.79 -1.23 4.69
N GLY A 6 13.31 -2.42 4.35
CA GLY A 6 13.33 -3.54 5.28
C GLY A 6 12.12 -3.63 6.20
N ASP A 7 11.28 -2.60 6.24
CA ASP A 7 10.09 -2.62 7.09
C ASP A 7 9.12 -3.72 6.66
N PRO A 8 8.39 -4.30 7.63
CA PRO A 8 7.37 -5.29 7.29
C PRO A 8 6.20 -4.60 6.60
N VAL A 9 5.79 -5.15 5.46
CA VAL A 9 4.67 -4.58 4.70
C VAL A 9 3.73 -5.68 4.23
N ILE A 10 2.48 -5.30 4.09
CA ILE A 10 1.44 -6.11 3.47
C ILE A 10 1.24 -5.51 2.08
N ALA A 11 1.54 -6.26 1.05
CA ALA A 11 1.36 -5.80 -0.32
C ALA A 11 -0.06 -6.12 -0.77
N MET A 12 -0.83 -5.09 -1.14
CA MET A 12 -2.23 -5.27 -1.54
C MET A 12 -2.45 -4.62 -2.89
N SER A 13 -3.06 -5.35 -3.82
CA SER A 13 -3.34 -4.79 -5.14
C SER A 13 -4.46 -5.53 -5.85
N GLY A 14 -5.22 -4.77 -6.64
CA GLY A 14 -6.20 -5.30 -7.57
C GLY A 14 -5.94 -4.76 -8.96
N ILE A 15 -4.80 -5.13 -9.53
CA ILE A 15 -4.38 -4.69 -10.86
C ILE A 15 -4.15 -5.91 -11.74
N ALA A 16 -4.16 -5.68 -13.07
CA ALA A 16 -4.09 -6.76 -14.04
C ALA A 16 -2.81 -7.58 -13.92
N ASN A 17 -1.68 -6.93 -13.66
CA ASN A 17 -0.41 -7.63 -13.51
C ASN A 17 0.36 -7.11 -12.30
N PRO A 18 0.20 -7.76 -11.14
CA PRO A 18 0.86 -7.31 -9.92
C PRO A 18 2.34 -7.72 -9.81
N VAL A 19 2.84 -8.57 -10.69
CA VAL A 19 4.18 -9.15 -10.54
C VAL A 19 5.28 -8.10 -10.44
N PRO A 20 5.35 -7.10 -11.35
CA PRO A 20 6.43 -6.11 -11.23
C PRO A 20 6.38 -5.34 -9.93
N LEU A 21 5.18 -5.00 -9.45
CA LEU A 21 5.04 -4.30 -8.18
C LEU A 21 5.55 -5.18 -7.04
N LEU A 22 5.12 -6.42 -6.98
CA LEU A 22 5.51 -7.34 -5.92
C LEU A 22 7.02 -7.57 -5.92
N GLU A 23 7.62 -7.74 -7.09
CA GLU A 23 9.06 -7.93 -7.18
C GLU A 23 9.82 -6.72 -6.65
N ASN A 24 9.36 -5.53 -6.99
CA ASN A 24 9.97 -4.31 -6.47
C ASN A 24 9.83 -4.19 -4.97
N LEU A 25 8.64 -4.49 -4.45
CA LEU A 25 8.41 -4.40 -3.01
C LEU A 25 9.26 -5.41 -2.24
N ARG A 26 9.37 -6.62 -2.75
CA ARG A 26 10.18 -7.66 -2.10
C ARG A 26 11.65 -7.31 -2.02
N LYS A 27 12.14 -6.56 -2.97
CA LYS A 27 13.55 -6.14 -2.97
C LYS A 27 13.85 -5.09 -1.91
N ARG A 28 12.84 -4.34 -1.50
CA ARG A 28 13.03 -3.16 -0.66
C ARG A 28 12.44 -3.31 0.74
N PHE A 29 11.47 -4.18 0.88
CA PHE A 29 10.73 -4.33 2.12
C PHE A 29 10.62 -5.80 2.47
N ASP A 30 10.27 -6.05 3.74
CA ASP A 30 9.93 -7.38 4.18
C ASP A 30 8.44 -7.61 3.92
N VAL A 31 8.10 -8.20 2.80
CA VAL A 31 6.70 -8.44 2.44
C VAL A 31 6.20 -9.65 3.22
N VAL A 32 5.50 -9.37 4.31
CA VAL A 32 5.03 -10.41 5.23
C VAL A 32 3.72 -11.06 4.77
N ALA A 33 2.98 -10.39 3.90
CA ALA A 33 1.73 -10.94 3.36
C ALA A 33 1.40 -10.25 2.04
N GLU A 34 0.67 -10.95 1.19
CA GLU A 34 0.22 -10.44 -0.10
C GLU A 34 -1.28 -10.65 -0.22
N LEU A 35 -2.01 -9.59 -0.55
CA LEU A 35 -3.41 -9.66 -0.87
C LEU A 35 -3.55 -9.23 -2.32
N THR A 36 -3.66 -10.21 -3.21
CA THR A 36 -3.76 -9.95 -4.64
C THR A 36 -5.18 -10.26 -5.09
N PHE A 37 -5.83 -9.27 -5.66
CA PHE A 37 -7.19 -9.36 -6.15
C PHE A 37 -7.21 -9.19 -7.65
N ASP A 38 -8.34 -9.54 -8.27
CA ASP A 38 -8.53 -9.32 -9.71
C ASP A 38 -8.54 -7.82 -10.03
N ASP A 39 -8.21 -7.50 -11.27
CA ASP A 39 -8.36 -6.14 -11.76
C ASP A 39 -9.83 -5.73 -11.59
N HIS A 40 -10.07 -4.47 -11.27
CA HIS A 40 -11.40 -3.94 -11.00
C HIS A 40 -12.06 -4.48 -9.73
N HIS A 41 -11.27 -5.08 -8.84
CA HIS A 41 -11.80 -5.56 -7.57
C HIS A 41 -12.50 -4.43 -6.80
N THR A 42 -13.66 -4.75 -6.24
CA THR A 42 -14.38 -3.84 -5.35
C THR A 42 -14.08 -4.22 -3.91
N TYR A 43 -13.48 -3.33 -3.18
CA TYR A 43 -13.13 -3.60 -1.78
C TYR A 43 -14.37 -3.65 -0.90
N ARG A 44 -14.41 -4.61 0.01
CA ARG A 44 -15.54 -4.88 0.88
C ARG A 44 -15.09 -4.95 2.33
N LEU A 45 -16.06 -4.97 3.22
CA LEU A 45 -15.77 -5.09 4.64
C LEU A 45 -14.97 -6.35 4.96
N SER A 46 -15.22 -7.44 4.26
CA SER A 46 -14.46 -8.68 4.46
C SER A 46 -12.96 -8.48 4.17
N ASP A 47 -12.64 -7.65 3.18
CA ASP A 47 -11.24 -7.35 2.87
C ASP A 47 -10.61 -6.55 4.01
N MET A 48 -11.35 -5.61 4.56
CA MET A 48 -10.88 -4.80 5.69
C MET A 48 -10.64 -5.67 6.92
N ARG A 49 -11.51 -6.65 7.14
CA ARG A 49 -11.34 -7.58 8.27
C ARG A 49 -10.13 -8.47 8.08
N ARG A 50 -9.82 -8.84 6.85
CA ARG A 50 -8.58 -9.59 6.56
C ARG A 50 -7.35 -8.75 6.88
N LEU A 51 -7.38 -7.47 6.54
CA LEU A 51 -6.28 -6.56 6.90
C LEU A 51 -6.13 -6.44 8.41
N GLU A 52 -7.24 -6.29 9.12
CA GLU A 52 -7.19 -6.21 10.58
C GLU A 52 -6.60 -7.48 11.20
N ALA A 53 -6.95 -8.64 10.66
CA ALA A 53 -6.37 -9.91 11.12
C ALA A 53 -4.88 -9.95 10.85
N LEU A 54 -4.43 -9.45 9.70
CA LEU A 54 -3.00 -9.38 9.39
C LEU A 54 -2.26 -8.42 10.31
N PHE A 55 -2.89 -7.31 10.69
CA PHE A 55 -2.29 -6.39 11.67
C PHE A 55 -2.11 -7.05 13.03
N ALA A 56 -3.03 -7.93 13.41
CA ALA A 56 -2.90 -8.67 14.66
C ALA A 56 -1.70 -9.62 14.59
N ALA A 57 -1.49 -10.25 13.44
CA ALA A 57 -0.35 -11.17 13.24
C ALA A 57 0.97 -10.42 13.05
N TYR A 58 0.91 -9.24 12.44
CA TYR A 58 2.09 -8.42 12.12
C TYR A 58 1.86 -7.00 12.60
N PRO A 59 2.02 -6.74 13.92
CA PRO A 59 1.65 -5.45 14.50
C PRO A 59 2.39 -4.25 13.95
N ASP A 60 3.59 -4.45 13.42
CA ASP A 60 4.41 -3.36 12.88
C ASP A 60 4.24 -3.16 11.38
N ALA A 61 3.45 -4.01 10.73
CA ALA A 61 3.31 -3.93 9.28
C ALA A 61 2.42 -2.78 8.85
N VAL A 62 2.78 -2.19 7.71
CA VAL A 62 1.93 -1.22 7.03
C VAL A 62 1.46 -1.84 5.72
N VAL A 63 0.42 -1.26 5.14
CA VAL A 63 -0.09 -1.73 3.85
C VAL A 63 0.47 -0.84 2.76
N LEU A 64 1.05 -1.46 1.74
CA LEU A 64 1.44 -0.74 0.53
C LEU A 64 0.54 -1.23 -0.60
N THR A 65 -0.14 -0.29 -1.24
CA THR A 65 -1.04 -0.60 -2.34
C THR A 65 -0.75 0.35 -3.50
N THR A 66 -1.49 0.22 -4.59
CA THR A 66 -1.34 1.10 -5.73
C THR A 66 -2.19 2.35 -5.55
N GLU A 67 -1.85 3.39 -6.29
CA GLU A 67 -2.65 4.61 -6.28
C GLU A 67 -4.09 4.33 -6.71
N LYS A 68 -4.26 3.49 -7.72
CA LYS A 68 -5.56 3.10 -8.24
C LYS A 68 -6.42 2.43 -7.15
N ASP A 69 -5.80 1.52 -6.40
CA ASP A 69 -6.51 0.84 -5.32
C ASP A 69 -6.83 1.78 -4.16
N ALA A 70 -5.92 2.69 -3.86
CA ALA A 70 -6.16 3.68 -2.81
C ALA A 70 -7.36 4.55 -3.13
N VAL A 71 -7.53 4.93 -4.40
CA VAL A 71 -8.70 5.71 -4.82
C VAL A 71 -9.99 4.94 -4.57
N LYS A 72 -9.99 3.64 -4.87
CA LYS A 72 -11.16 2.79 -4.62
C LYS A 72 -11.50 2.75 -3.13
N LEU A 73 -10.48 2.69 -2.28
CA LEU A 73 -10.69 2.67 -0.84
C LEU A 73 -11.22 4.02 -0.34
N THR A 74 -10.74 5.11 -0.92
CA THR A 74 -11.21 6.44 -0.59
C THR A 74 -12.71 6.59 -0.83
N ASN A 75 -13.21 5.96 -1.89
CA ASN A 75 -14.62 6.03 -2.24
C ASN A 75 -15.48 5.11 -1.37
N ARG A 76 -14.87 4.29 -0.55
CA ARG A 76 -15.58 3.42 0.35
C ARG A 76 -15.96 4.19 1.61
N LYS A 77 -17.23 4.09 2.01
CA LYS A 77 -17.74 4.91 3.12
C LYS A 77 -17.12 4.58 4.46
N LYS A 78 -16.74 3.32 4.69
CA LYS A 78 -16.24 2.91 6.00
C LYS A 78 -14.96 2.13 5.85
N VAL A 79 -13.84 2.83 5.98
CA VAL A 79 -12.54 2.19 6.11
C VAL A 79 -12.16 2.30 7.58
N PRO A 80 -11.91 1.18 8.27
CA PRO A 80 -11.55 1.23 9.70
C PRO A 80 -10.34 2.13 9.92
N GLU A 81 -10.34 2.83 11.04
CA GLU A 81 -9.26 3.74 11.38
C GLU A 81 -7.91 3.03 11.43
N ALA A 82 -7.88 1.80 11.94
CA ALA A 82 -6.64 1.03 12.00
C ALA A 82 -6.05 0.81 10.60
N VAL A 83 -6.90 0.63 9.60
CA VAL A 83 -6.45 0.49 8.21
C VAL A 83 -5.99 1.83 7.68
N GLN A 84 -6.77 2.90 7.92
CA GLN A 84 -6.42 4.23 7.44
C GLN A 84 -5.04 4.68 7.92
N GLN A 85 -4.72 4.39 9.17
CA GLN A 85 -3.46 4.82 9.76
C GLN A 85 -2.26 4.10 9.20
N ARG A 86 -2.45 2.94 8.59
CA ARG A 86 -1.37 2.09 8.12
C ARG A 86 -1.33 1.94 6.61
N LEU A 87 -2.20 2.65 5.88
CA LEU A 87 -2.30 2.50 4.43
C LEU A 87 -1.51 3.57 3.72
N TYR A 88 -0.62 3.12 2.84
CA TYR A 88 0.18 3.97 1.96
C TYR A 88 0.03 3.46 0.55
N TYR A 89 0.24 4.33 -0.42
CA TYR A 89 0.18 3.88 -1.80
C TYR A 89 1.41 4.32 -2.57
N VAL A 90 1.70 3.55 -3.60
CA VAL A 90 2.86 3.77 -4.47
C VAL A 90 2.35 4.28 -5.81
N PRO A 91 2.79 5.46 -6.25
CA PRO A 91 2.43 5.93 -7.59
C PRO A 91 3.03 4.97 -8.61
N ILE A 92 2.28 4.70 -9.66
CA ILE A 92 2.68 3.70 -10.62
C ILE A 92 4.03 4.03 -11.27
N HIS A 93 4.30 5.31 -11.52
CA HIS A 93 5.55 5.72 -12.15
C HIS A 93 6.77 5.43 -11.29
N VAL A 94 6.64 5.44 -9.97
CA VAL A 94 7.76 5.12 -9.08
C VAL A 94 8.16 3.67 -9.25
N SER A 95 7.18 2.77 -9.41
CA SER A 95 7.44 1.34 -9.57
C SER A 95 8.13 1.01 -10.89
N PHE A 96 7.85 1.79 -11.94
CA PHE A 96 8.29 1.43 -13.28
C PHE A 96 9.48 2.24 -13.80
N VAL A 97 9.71 3.44 -13.27
CA VAL A 97 10.77 4.31 -13.82
C VAL A 97 11.96 4.52 -12.90
N ALA A 98 11.91 3.99 -11.70
CA ALA A 98 13.05 4.13 -10.79
C ALA A 98 14.19 3.24 -11.27
N ASP A 99 15.35 3.83 -11.57
CA ASP A 99 16.49 3.11 -12.08
C ASP A 99 17.25 2.36 -11.01
N SER A 100 17.13 2.82 -9.78
CA SER A 100 17.88 2.22 -8.68
C SER A 100 16.98 2.10 -7.46
N GLU A 101 17.41 1.24 -6.55
CA GLU A 101 16.70 1.06 -5.29
C GLU A 101 16.67 2.35 -4.49
N SER A 102 17.78 3.07 -4.44
CA SER A 102 17.85 4.35 -3.72
C SER A 102 16.89 5.37 -4.31
N GLU A 103 16.80 5.43 -5.62
CA GLU A 103 15.90 6.36 -6.29
C GLU A 103 14.45 6.01 -6.01
N PHE A 104 14.11 4.72 -6.05
CA PHE A 104 12.76 4.27 -5.73
C PHE A 104 12.37 4.67 -4.31
N LEU A 105 13.23 4.37 -3.35
CA LEU A 105 12.95 4.67 -1.96
C LEU A 105 12.83 6.17 -1.72
N ARG A 106 13.70 6.94 -2.36
CA ARG A 106 13.64 8.39 -2.23
C ARG A 106 12.32 8.94 -2.75
N GLN A 107 11.88 8.48 -3.92
CA GLN A 107 10.63 8.93 -4.51
C GLN A 107 9.44 8.50 -3.67
N LEU A 108 9.45 7.26 -3.21
CA LEU A 108 8.38 6.73 -2.38
C LEU A 108 8.28 7.51 -1.07
N GLU A 109 9.41 7.75 -0.42
CA GLU A 109 9.42 8.47 0.84
C GLU A 109 8.90 9.89 0.67
N LEU A 110 9.33 10.58 -0.38
CA LEU A 110 8.84 11.92 -0.67
C LEU A 110 7.34 11.92 -0.93
N TYR A 111 6.89 10.93 -1.69
CA TYR A 111 5.47 10.84 -2.04
C TYR A 111 4.62 10.59 -0.79
N VAL A 112 5.03 9.64 0.02
CA VAL A 112 4.30 9.33 1.25
C VAL A 112 4.28 10.55 2.17
N ARG A 113 5.42 11.20 2.33
CA ARG A 113 5.53 12.39 3.18
C ARG A 113 4.64 13.52 2.68
N THR A 114 4.63 13.73 1.36
CA THR A 114 3.84 14.80 0.77
C THR A 114 2.35 14.51 0.87
N ASN A 115 1.94 13.27 0.69
CA ASN A 115 0.54 12.91 0.57
C ASN A 115 -0.07 12.34 1.83
N GLN A 116 0.71 12.00 2.83
CA GLN A 116 0.19 11.45 4.08
C GLN A 116 -0.82 12.41 4.72
N LYS A 117 -0.52 13.69 4.68
CA LYS A 117 -1.36 14.74 5.22
C LYS A 117 -2.67 14.88 4.45
N TYR A 118 -2.61 14.65 3.15
CA TYR A 118 -3.73 14.76 2.24
C TYR A 118 -4.18 13.39 1.74
N SER A 119 -3.91 12.39 2.53
CA SER A 119 -4.18 11.01 2.14
C SER A 119 -5.58 10.88 1.56
N LEU A 120 -5.70 10.06 0.53
CA LEU A 120 -7.00 9.71 -0.01
C LEU A 120 -7.89 9.05 1.02
N LEU A 121 -7.30 8.57 2.11
CA LEU A 121 -8.01 7.91 3.18
C LEU A 121 -8.45 8.87 4.27
N HIS A 122 -8.07 10.13 4.16
CA HIS A 122 -8.46 11.19 5.07
C HIS A 122 -9.08 12.31 4.26
N PRO A 123 -10.28 12.06 3.72
CA PRO A 123 -10.92 13.09 2.90
C PRO A 123 -11.20 14.31 3.76
N GLU A 124 -10.86 15.42 3.24
CA GLU A 124 -11.08 16.71 3.89
C GLU A 124 -12.53 17.13 3.80
#